data_5250289798264600080bb2efd5907574
#
_entry.id   5250289798264600080bb2efd5907574
#
_cell.length_a   1.000
_cell.length_b   1.000
_cell.length_c   1.000
_cell.angle_alpha   90.00
_cell.angle_beta   90.00
_cell.angle_gamma   90.00
#
_symmetry.space_group_name_H-M   'P 1'
#
loop_
_entity.id
_entity.type
_entity.pdbx_description
1 polymer ?
#
loop_
_entity_poly.entity_id
_entity_poly.type
_entity_poly.pdbx_seq_one_letter_code
_entity_poly.pdbx_strand_id
1 'polypeptide(L)'
;MHKLNIGIVGAAGYTAGELIRILCNHPNVDQIIAQSESQKGNKVSSIHTDLVGDVESEFQEKLDVRELDVVFLCKGHGQSQTYLAAHTELYSIKII
;
A
#
# COMPACT_ATOMS: atom_id res chain seq x y z
N MET A 1 4.99 12.66 -18.60
CA MET A 1 4.45 12.96 -17.27
C MET A 1 4.89 11.90 -16.29
N HIS A 2 5.40 12.31 -15.13
CA HIS A 2 5.85 11.39 -14.11
C HIS A 2 4.66 10.71 -13.42
N LYS A 3 4.68 9.38 -13.37
CA LYS A 3 3.68 8.62 -12.65
C LYS A 3 4.24 8.20 -11.30
N LEU A 4 3.37 8.08 -10.31
CA LEU A 4 3.76 7.81 -8.93
C LEU A 4 3.63 6.34 -8.60
N ASN A 5 4.60 5.83 -7.85
CA ASN A 5 4.54 4.51 -7.23
C ASN A 5 4.11 4.69 -5.78
N ILE A 6 3.04 4.01 -5.41
CA ILE A 6 2.36 4.20 -4.13
C ILE A 6 2.52 2.96 -3.28
N GLY A 7 2.99 3.14 -2.04
CA GLY A 7 3.00 2.08 -1.05
C GLY A 7 1.84 2.25 -0.08
N ILE A 8 1.26 1.15 0.37
CA ILE A 8 0.17 1.18 1.35
C ILE A 8 0.51 0.23 2.48
N VAL A 9 0.67 0.78 3.68
CA VAL A 9 0.95 0.01 4.90
C VAL A 9 -0.39 -0.42 5.51
N GLY A 10 -0.50 -1.69 5.88
CA GLY A 10 -1.74 -2.23 6.42
C GLY A 10 -2.80 -2.39 5.35
N ALA A 11 -2.41 -2.92 4.21
CA ALA A 11 -3.22 -2.87 2.99
C ALA A 11 -4.35 -3.89 2.94
N ALA A 12 -4.44 -4.81 3.92
CA ALA A 12 -5.50 -5.82 3.93
C ALA A 12 -6.80 -5.32 4.56
N GLY A 13 -6.80 -4.15 5.20
CA GLY A 13 -7.97 -3.61 5.87
C GLY A 13 -8.98 -2.98 4.91
N TYR A 14 -10.17 -2.70 5.44
CA TYR A 14 -11.27 -2.14 4.64
C TYR A 14 -10.92 -0.77 4.06
N THR A 15 -10.38 0.12 4.89
CA THR A 15 -10.00 1.47 4.45
C THR A 15 -8.99 1.41 3.31
N ALA A 16 -8.02 0.50 3.41
CA ALA A 16 -7.02 0.33 2.38
C ALA A 16 -7.63 -0.18 1.08
N GLY A 17 -8.61 -1.07 1.16
CA GLY A 17 -9.31 -1.57 -0.02
C GLY A 17 -10.00 -0.45 -0.78
N GLU A 18 -10.66 0.45 -0.06
CA GLU A 18 -11.31 1.61 -0.67
C GLU A 18 -10.28 2.55 -1.32
N LEU A 19 -9.15 2.76 -0.65
CA LEU A 19 -8.08 3.59 -1.18
C LEU A 19 -7.50 2.99 -2.47
N ILE A 20 -7.24 1.68 -2.47
CA ILE A 20 -6.70 0.99 -3.64
C ILE A 20 -7.67 1.13 -4.82
N ARG A 21 -8.97 0.98 -4.56
CA ARG A 21 -9.98 1.09 -5.60
C ARG A 21 -9.96 2.47 -6.27
N ILE A 22 -9.75 3.51 -5.47
CA ILE A 22 -9.63 4.87 -6.00
C ILE A 22 -8.32 5.04 -6.77
N LEU A 23 -7.20 4.58 -6.20
CA LEU A 23 -5.88 4.80 -6.78
C LEU A 23 -5.65 4.00 -8.06
N CYS A 24 -6.21 2.80 -8.18
CA CYS A 24 -5.98 1.98 -9.36
C CYS A 24 -6.58 2.59 -10.63
N ASN A 25 -7.49 3.54 -10.49
CA ASN A 25 -8.09 4.26 -11.60
C ASN A 25 -7.51 5.66 -11.77
N HIS A 26 -6.53 6.03 -10.95
CA HIS A 26 -5.95 7.38 -11.02
C HIS A 26 -4.91 7.46 -12.14
N PRO A 27 -5.00 8.44 -13.05
CA PRO A 27 -4.12 8.50 -14.23
C PRO A 27 -2.64 8.75 -13.90
N ASN A 28 -2.34 9.30 -12.73
CA ASN A 28 -0.96 9.61 -12.33
C ASN A 28 -0.34 8.54 -11.44
N VAL A 29 -1.03 7.43 -11.21
CA VAL A 29 -0.51 6.31 -10.42
C VAL A 29 -0.01 5.22 -11.38
N ASP A 30 1.25 4.79 -11.20
CA ASP A 30 1.82 3.70 -11.97
C ASP A 30 1.63 2.37 -11.26
N GLN A 31 2.22 2.23 -10.07
CA GLN A 31 2.15 0.97 -9.31
C GLN A 31 1.62 1.23 -7.91
N ILE A 32 0.87 0.24 -7.41
CA ILE A 32 0.41 0.21 -6.03
C ILE A 32 1.04 -1.02 -5.37
N ILE A 33 1.84 -0.80 -4.34
CA ILE A 33 2.51 -1.87 -3.62
C ILE A 33 1.87 -1.97 -2.25
N ALA A 34 1.17 -3.08 -2.01
CA ALA A 34 0.36 -3.28 -0.82
C ALA A 34 1.15 -4.08 0.22
N GLN A 35 1.26 -3.54 1.43
CA GLN A 35 1.99 -4.18 2.52
C GLN A 35 1.00 -4.81 3.50
N SER A 36 1.22 -6.06 3.86
CA SER A 36 0.49 -6.74 4.93
C SER A 36 1.32 -7.90 5.46
N GLU A 37 1.52 -7.93 6.78
CA GLU A 37 2.23 -9.05 7.39
C GLU A 37 1.40 -10.33 7.36
N SER A 38 0.09 -10.20 7.60
CA SER A 38 -0.79 -11.37 7.71
C SER A 38 -1.14 -11.97 6.35
N GLN A 39 -1.10 -11.18 5.28
CA GLN A 39 -1.51 -11.63 3.96
C GLN A 39 -0.37 -11.71 2.95
N LYS A 40 0.87 -11.61 3.41
CA LYS A 40 2.02 -11.64 2.51
C LYS A 40 1.99 -12.87 1.60
N GLY A 41 2.29 -12.66 0.33
CA GLY A 41 2.28 -13.72 -0.66
C GLY A 41 0.93 -14.02 -1.27
N ASN A 42 -0.16 -13.52 -0.68
CA ASN A 42 -1.49 -13.68 -1.26
C ASN A 42 -1.78 -12.53 -2.21
N LYS A 43 -2.62 -12.77 -3.20
CA LYS A 43 -3.01 -11.69 -4.12
C LYS A 43 -3.87 -10.66 -3.41
N VAL A 44 -3.66 -9.40 -3.73
CA VAL A 44 -4.48 -8.31 -3.20
C VAL A 44 -5.96 -8.57 -3.50
N SER A 45 -6.27 -9.07 -4.69
CA SER A 45 -7.65 -9.36 -5.07
C SER A 45 -8.27 -10.54 -4.30
N SER A 46 -7.48 -11.35 -3.59
CA SER A 46 -8.06 -12.42 -2.76
C SER A 46 -8.70 -11.87 -1.48
N ILE A 47 -8.30 -10.69 -1.04
CA ILE A 47 -8.86 -10.02 0.13
C ILE A 47 -9.84 -8.92 -0.33
N HIS A 48 -9.44 -8.13 -1.31
CA HIS A 48 -10.27 -7.07 -1.90
C HIS A 48 -10.88 -7.60 -3.19
N THR A 49 -11.92 -8.39 -3.09
CA THR A 49 -12.45 -9.18 -4.20
C THR A 49 -13.02 -8.34 -5.34
N ASP A 50 -13.39 -7.10 -5.06
CA ASP A 50 -13.87 -6.18 -6.09
C ASP A 50 -12.73 -5.70 -7.02
N LEU A 51 -11.47 -6.04 -6.69
CA LEU A 51 -10.30 -5.63 -7.48
C LEU A 51 -9.78 -6.72 -8.41
N VAL A 52 -10.50 -7.83 -8.55
CA VAL A 52 -10.12 -8.89 -9.48
C VAL A 52 -10.04 -8.31 -10.90
N GLY A 53 -8.90 -8.52 -11.54
CA GLY A 53 -8.65 -8.00 -12.88
C GLY A 53 -8.03 -6.60 -12.90
N ASP A 54 -8.20 -5.83 -11.83
CA ASP A 54 -7.65 -4.47 -11.75
C ASP A 54 -6.31 -4.43 -11.01
N VAL A 55 -6.18 -5.20 -9.92
CA VAL A 55 -4.95 -5.26 -9.13
C VAL A 55 -4.61 -6.74 -8.92
N GLU A 56 -3.59 -7.21 -9.62
CA GLU A 56 -3.20 -8.63 -9.59
C GLU A 56 -1.91 -8.88 -8.84
N SER A 57 -1.36 -7.86 -8.18
CA SER A 57 -0.13 -7.99 -7.40
C SER A 57 -0.40 -8.72 -6.08
N GLU A 58 0.68 -9.17 -5.44
CA GLU A 58 0.63 -9.84 -4.16
C GLU A 58 0.96 -8.88 -3.04
N PHE A 59 0.42 -9.14 -1.86
CA PHE A 59 0.83 -8.41 -0.66
C PHE A 59 2.29 -8.67 -0.36
N GLN A 60 3.02 -7.61 0.01
CA GLN A 60 4.42 -7.67 0.40
C GLN A 60 4.52 -7.52 1.92
N GLU A 61 5.46 -8.23 2.54
CA GLU A 61 5.70 -8.08 3.97
C GLU A 61 6.31 -6.72 4.29
N LYS A 62 7.24 -6.26 3.45
CA LYS A 62 7.94 -4.99 3.63
C LYS A 62 7.90 -4.18 2.34
N LEU A 63 7.93 -2.85 2.51
CA LEU A 63 8.02 -1.92 1.39
C LEU A 63 9.48 -1.49 1.18
N ASP A 64 9.88 -1.37 -0.08
CA ASP A 64 11.20 -0.84 -0.44
C ASP A 64 11.02 0.63 -0.84
N VAL A 65 11.51 1.54 0.01
CA VAL A 65 11.34 2.98 -0.21
C VAL A 65 11.97 3.46 -1.51
N ARG A 66 12.96 2.73 -2.03
CA ARG A 66 13.61 3.10 -3.29
C ARG A 66 12.67 2.98 -4.48
N GLU A 67 11.60 2.20 -4.33
CA GLU A 67 10.61 1.97 -5.39
C GLU A 67 9.38 2.87 -5.25
N LEU A 68 9.32 3.71 -4.20
CA LEU A 68 8.10 4.42 -3.84
C LEU A 68 8.28 5.93 -3.88
N ASP A 69 7.22 6.61 -4.28
CA ASP A 69 7.14 8.08 -4.21
C ASP A 69 6.33 8.53 -2.99
N VAL A 70 5.29 7.78 -2.63
CA VAL A 70 4.37 8.13 -1.54
C VAL A 70 3.99 6.86 -0.81
N VAL A 71 3.82 6.95 0.51
CA VAL A 71 3.28 5.87 1.32
C VAL A 71 2.04 6.33 2.09
N PHE A 72 0.99 5.53 2.07
CA PHE A 72 -0.21 5.75 2.85
C PHE A 72 -0.21 4.78 4.03
N LEU A 73 -0.55 5.30 5.22
CA LEU A 73 -0.62 4.49 6.43
C LEU A 73 -2.08 4.16 6.71
N CYS A 74 -2.43 2.90 6.53
CA CYS A 74 -3.81 2.44 6.72
C CYS A 74 -3.95 1.48 7.90
N LYS A 75 -2.96 1.45 8.80
CA LYS A 75 -3.08 0.71 10.04
C LYS A 75 -3.97 1.47 11.02
N GLY A 76 -4.55 0.75 11.98
CA GLY A 76 -5.42 1.34 12.97
C GLY A 76 -4.72 2.40 13.81
N HIS A 77 -5.54 3.15 14.56
CA HIS A 77 -5.07 4.27 15.38
C HIS A 77 -3.98 3.80 16.35
N GLY A 78 -2.87 4.50 16.40
CA GLY A 78 -1.72 4.14 17.23
C GLY A 78 -0.79 3.12 16.60
N GLN A 79 -1.28 2.26 15.73
CA GLN A 79 -0.46 1.25 15.08
C GLN A 79 0.43 1.85 14.00
N SER A 80 -0.02 2.91 13.35
CA SER A 80 0.77 3.60 12.33
C SER A 80 2.04 4.21 12.92
N GLN A 81 1.92 4.80 14.11
CA GLN A 81 3.09 5.38 14.79
C GLN A 81 4.10 4.30 15.17
N THR A 82 3.61 3.17 15.68
CA THR A 82 4.47 2.04 16.02
C THR A 82 5.19 1.50 14.78
N TYR A 83 4.47 1.41 13.67
CA TYR A 83 5.05 0.95 12.42
C TYR A 83 6.15 1.90 11.94
N LEU A 84 5.90 3.21 11.98
CA LEU A 84 6.90 4.20 11.56
C LEU A 84 8.14 4.17 12.44
N ALA A 85 7.98 3.97 13.74
CA ALA A 85 9.12 3.89 14.66
C ALA A 85 10.01 2.70 14.33
N ALA A 86 9.44 1.61 13.83
CA ALA A 86 10.17 0.40 13.46
C ALA A 86 10.71 0.45 12.03
N HIS A 87 10.23 1.39 11.20
CA HIS A 87 10.57 1.47 9.78
C HIS A 87 10.92 2.91 9.41
N THR A 88 11.97 3.45 10.04
CA THR A 88 12.33 4.86 9.89
C THR A 88 12.78 5.22 8.48
N GLU A 89 13.12 4.24 7.66
CA GLU A 89 13.45 4.48 6.25
C GLU A 89 12.29 5.13 5.48
N LEU A 90 11.05 4.96 5.95
CA LEU A 90 9.89 5.58 5.32
C LEU A 90 9.88 7.10 5.39
N TYR A 91 10.62 7.68 6.36
CA TYR A 91 10.70 9.13 6.46
C TYR A 91 11.41 9.80 5.29
N SER A 92 12.07 9.02 4.43
CA SER A 92 12.73 9.56 3.24
C SER A 92 11.77 9.88 2.10
N ILE A 93 10.51 9.46 2.20
CA ILE A 93 9.50 9.70 1.18
C ILE A 93 8.26 10.35 1.79
N LYS A 94 7.33 10.78 0.95
CA LYS A 94 6.10 11.40 1.42
C LYS A 94 5.22 10.38 2.14
N ILE A 95 4.77 10.74 3.34
CA ILE A 95 3.89 9.91 4.17
C ILE A 95 2.54 10.60 4.32
N ILE A 96 1.48 9.84 4.11
CA ILE A 96 0.11 10.34 4.31
C ILE A 96 -0.64 9.48 5.30
#